data_e6ca18f6daa9453847b27790bf1f11d8
#
_entry.id   e6ca18f6daa9453847b27790bf1f11d8
#
_cell.length_a   1.000
_cell.length_b   1.000
_cell.length_c   1.000
_cell.angle_alpha   90.00
_cell.angle_beta   90.00
_cell.angle_gamma   90.00
#
_symmetry.space_group_name_H-M   'P 1'
#
loop_
_entity.id
_entity.type
_entity.pdbx_description
1 polymer ?
#
loop_
_entity_poly.entity_id
_entity_poly.type
_entity_poly.pdbx_seq_one_letter_code
_entity_poly.pdbx_strand_id
1 'polypeptide(L)'
;MKKTKLNIFLSTLNFVLFFVGYQLATSLLLPASSDLEGISRSVTVPYRSFALLISLLVIVLNLKIRIGKIPIVVKMLWLYWIALIIRIFYDTNVRNDVYLKDTTQLWLYIFGIILPAMYSVMKSYRMIDFNKALKWIYLGTLLSLILSLFNNAALLMDVDEITGRTGGNIALNTISFGHLATMGVILSLFMLLRGGENLIKKTVLIAIMLISFFIMLRAGSRSPVLALIVILLFWMFARGKNMVLGFSITIAVVTLLIVFIDPILNFMGNISPVVEARLRASIYMGDSSERYPLFEEAIQAFLDNPFFGKQFALFRSGGGFINSHNIILDALMGLGLFGGILMIYILWKSVKYSYLLIKHNHSNFWISLILIQQIVICMFSGAIYSEQLINVLLIIILMYYSSNKLLLTQKSGNFQIINTN
;
A
#
# COMPACT_ATOMS: atom_id res chain seq x y z
N MET A 1 -2.80 29.21 17.98
CA MET A 1 -3.70 29.22 16.79
C MET A 1 -4.79 28.19 17.00
N LYS A 2 -6.07 28.59 17.09
CA LYS A 2 -7.18 27.62 17.18
C LYS A 2 -7.21 26.81 15.88
N LYS A 3 -7.05 25.50 15.99
CA LYS A 3 -7.25 24.56 14.89
C LYS A 3 -8.69 24.73 14.43
N THR A 4 -8.93 25.26 13.25
CA THR A 4 -10.29 25.38 12.76
C THR A 4 -10.85 23.97 12.51
N LYS A 5 -12.10 23.72 12.89
CA LYS A 5 -12.79 22.43 12.64
C LYS A 5 -12.69 22.02 11.16
N LEU A 6 -12.75 23.00 10.26
CA LEU A 6 -12.61 22.80 8.82
C LEU A 6 -11.22 22.23 8.44
N ASN A 7 -10.14 22.77 9.02
CA ASN A 7 -8.78 22.29 8.71
C ASN A 7 -8.58 20.83 9.17
N ILE A 8 -9.07 20.47 10.36
CA ILE A 8 -9.04 19.08 10.84
C ILE A 8 -9.86 18.18 9.92
N PHE A 9 -11.06 18.61 9.52
CA PHE A 9 -11.92 17.85 8.61
C PHE A 9 -11.23 17.63 7.25
N LEU A 10 -10.76 18.68 6.59
CA LEU A 10 -10.13 18.58 5.28
C LEU A 10 -8.81 17.79 5.32
N SER A 11 -8.00 17.95 6.37
CA SER A 11 -6.76 17.17 6.53
C SER A 11 -7.05 15.69 6.74
N THR A 12 -8.12 15.37 7.49
CA THR A 12 -8.56 13.99 7.72
C THR A 12 -9.16 13.40 6.44
N LEU A 13 -10.00 14.15 5.73
CA LEU A 13 -10.58 13.74 4.44
C LEU A 13 -9.49 13.48 3.41
N ASN A 14 -8.54 14.40 3.26
CA ASN A 14 -7.40 14.27 2.37
C ASN A 14 -6.64 12.96 2.61
N PHE A 15 -6.35 12.67 3.89
CA PHE A 15 -5.69 11.44 4.28
C PHE A 15 -6.50 10.18 3.92
N VAL A 16 -7.81 10.19 4.17
CA VAL A 16 -8.72 9.07 3.85
C VAL A 16 -8.82 8.82 2.35
N LEU A 17 -8.85 9.87 1.53
CA LEU A 17 -8.90 9.76 0.07
C LEU A 17 -7.72 8.94 -0.47
N PHE A 18 -6.54 9.06 0.11
CA PHE A 18 -5.37 8.29 -0.33
C PHE A 18 -5.46 6.80 -0.03
N PHE A 19 -6.26 6.40 0.96
CA PHE A 19 -6.44 4.99 1.31
C PHE A 19 -7.50 4.29 0.48
N VAL A 20 -8.68 4.89 0.39
CA VAL A 20 -9.87 4.21 -0.16
C VAL A 20 -10.63 5.04 -1.19
N GLY A 21 -10.25 6.29 -1.41
CA GLY A 21 -11.03 7.17 -2.26
C GLY A 21 -11.10 6.70 -3.71
N TYR A 22 -9.98 6.20 -4.26
CA TYR A 22 -9.94 5.67 -5.63
C TYR A 22 -10.80 4.41 -5.76
N GLN A 23 -10.63 3.46 -4.84
CA GLN A 23 -11.39 2.21 -4.82
C GLN A 23 -12.88 2.47 -4.67
N LEU A 24 -13.25 3.39 -3.80
CA LEU A 24 -14.66 3.76 -3.59
C LEU A 24 -15.25 4.47 -4.82
N ALA A 25 -14.52 5.42 -5.42
CA ALA A 25 -14.98 6.13 -6.62
C ALA A 25 -15.17 5.16 -7.79
N THR A 26 -14.24 4.24 -8.03
CA THR A 26 -14.35 3.24 -9.10
C THR A 26 -15.46 2.24 -8.84
N SER A 27 -15.63 1.79 -7.59
CA SER A 27 -16.72 0.85 -7.25
C SER A 27 -18.11 1.48 -7.34
N LEU A 28 -18.22 2.81 -7.14
CA LEU A 28 -19.50 3.53 -7.23
C LEU A 28 -19.90 3.87 -8.67
N LEU A 29 -18.92 4.20 -9.51
CA LEU A 29 -19.18 4.88 -10.78
C LEU A 29 -18.88 4.03 -12.01
N LEU A 30 -18.13 2.91 -11.88
CA LEU A 30 -17.82 2.05 -12.99
C LEU A 30 -18.85 0.92 -13.12
N PRO A 31 -19.42 0.73 -14.31
CA PRO A 31 -20.27 -0.42 -14.59
C PRO A 31 -19.45 -1.71 -14.61
N ALA A 32 -20.15 -2.83 -14.44
CA ALA A 32 -19.54 -4.17 -14.42
C ALA A 32 -19.06 -4.64 -15.80
N SER A 33 -19.55 -4.04 -16.89
CA SER A 33 -19.33 -4.54 -18.26
C SER A 33 -18.72 -3.52 -19.21
N SER A 34 -17.80 -4.03 -20.03
CA SER A 34 -17.32 -3.63 -21.37
C SER A 34 -16.77 -2.22 -21.64
N ASP A 35 -15.86 -2.15 -22.58
CA ASP A 35 -15.11 -1.01 -23.12
C ASP A 35 -14.23 -0.22 -22.15
N LEU A 36 -13.03 -0.80 -22.02
CA LEU A 36 -12.13 -0.67 -20.88
C LEU A 36 -11.42 0.68 -20.71
N GLU A 37 -10.96 1.31 -21.78
CA GLU A 37 -10.06 2.46 -21.60
C GLU A 37 -10.78 3.81 -21.43
N GLY A 38 -11.85 4.05 -22.18
CA GLY A 38 -12.59 5.31 -22.13
C GLY A 38 -13.34 5.50 -20.81
N ILE A 39 -13.99 4.44 -20.34
CA ILE A 39 -14.81 4.47 -19.11
C ILE A 39 -13.93 4.58 -17.87
N SER A 40 -12.79 3.87 -17.82
CA SER A 40 -11.84 4.00 -16.71
C SER A 40 -11.33 5.44 -16.58
N ARG A 41 -11.05 6.14 -17.66
CA ARG A 41 -10.62 7.54 -17.66
C ARG A 41 -11.70 8.50 -17.16
N SER A 42 -12.98 8.25 -17.46
CA SER A 42 -14.10 9.09 -17.03
C SER A 42 -14.29 9.16 -15.52
N VAL A 43 -13.87 8.16 -14.78
CA VAL A 43 -13.90 8.15 -13.30
C VAL A 43 -12.55 8.51 -12.70
N THR A 44 -11.47 8.00 -13.29
CA THR A 44 -10.11 8.16 -12.75
C THR A 44 -9.64 9.61 -12.78
N VAL A 45 -9.91 10.33 -13.88
CA VAL A 45 -9.49 11.73 -14.02
C VAL A 45 -10.24 12.66 -13.07
N PRO A 46 -11.60 12.64 -12.99
CA PRO A 46 -12.33 13.45 -12.01
C PRO A 46 -11.92 13.15 -10.55
N TYR A 47 -11.74 11.87 -10.20
CA TYR A 47 -11.28 11.50 -8.87
C TYR A 47 -9.90 12.09 -8.56
N ARG A 48 -8.95 11.95 -9.46
CA ARG A 48 -7.59 12.49 -9.30
C ARG A 48 -7.60 14.02 -9.20
N SER A 49 -8.40 14.69 -10.00
CA SER A 49 -8.58 16.15 -9.95
C SER A 49 -9.18 16.59 -8.61
N PHE A 50 -10.17 15.86 -8.11
CA PHE A 50 -10.74 16.13 -6.78
C PHE A 50 -9.71 15.91 -5.67
N ALA A 51 -8.96 14.81 -5.69
CA ALA A 51 -7.91 14.53 -4.71
C ALA A 51 -6.79 15.59 -4.72
N LEU A 52 -6.40 16.07 -5.92
CA LEU A 52 -5.47 17.18 -6.08
C LEU A 52 -6.03 18.47 -5.46
N LEU A 53 -7.28 18.82 -5.77
CA LEU A 53 -7.93 20.02 -5.24
C LEU A 53 -7.94 20.00 -3.71
N ILE A 54 -8.34 18.89 -3.08
CA ILE A 54 -8.33 18.74 -1.63
C ILE A 54 -6.90 18.85 -1.08
N SER A 55 -5.91 18.24 -1.74
CA SER A 55 -4.49 18.36 -1.34
C SER A 55 -4.00 19.80 -1.37
N LEU A 56 -4.31 20.54 -2.42
CA LEU A 56 -3.95 21.96 -2.56
C LEU A 56 -4.65 22.82 -1.49
N LEU A 57 -5.93 22.60 -1.24
CA LEU A 57 -6.67 23.28 -0.16
C LEU A 57 -6.02 23.03 1.21
N VAL A 58 -5.66 21.77 1.50
CA VAL A 58 -4.96 21.42 2.75
C VAL A 58 -3.59 22.09 2.82
N ILE A 59 -2.84 22.16 1.73
CA ILE A 59 -1.56 22.88 1.67
C ILE A 59 -1.77 24.35 1.99
N VAL A 60 -2.70 25.02 1.32
CA VAL A 60 -2.99 26.46 1.50
C VAL A 60 -3.41 26.75 2.94
N LEU A 61 -4.33 25.97 3.51
CA LEU A 61 -4.78 26.14 4.89
C LEU A 61 -3.65 25.94 5.91
N ASN A 62 -2.63 25.18 5.58
CA ASN A 62 -1.51 24.86 6.45
C ASN A 62 -0.20 25.61 6.07
N LEU A 63 -0.21 26.54 5.12
CA LEU A 63 0.98 27.30 4.70
C LEU A 63 1.69 27.98 5.88
N LYS A 64 0.93 28.63 6.76
CA LYS A 64 1.44 29.35 7.94
C LYS A 64 1.87 28.43 9.08
N ILE A 65 1.56 27.13 9.01
CA ILE A 65 1.95 26.17 10.05
C ILE A 65 3.41 25.78 9.84
N ARG A 66 4.24 26.13 10.81
CA ARG A 66 5.63 25.66 10.82
C ARG A 66 5.65 24.14 11.03
N ILE A 67 6.22 23.45 10.05
CA ILE A 67 6.47 22.00 10.15
C ILE A 67 7.62 21.82 11.12
N GLY A 68 7.58 21.78 12.33
CA GLY A 68 8.69 21.57 13.24
C GLY A 68 10.01 21.05 12.60
N LYS A 69 10.88 20.40 13.34
CA LYS A 69 12.11 19.81 12.78
C LYS A 69 11.74 18.61 11.87
N ILE A 70 11.95 18.75 10.57
CA ILE A 70 11.75 17.67 9.60
C ILE A 70 12.81 16.58 9.84
N PRO A 71 12.42 15.31 10.05
CA PRO A 71 13.37 14.22 10.23
C PRO A 71 14.29 14.05 9.02
N ILE A 72 15.53 13.66 9.27
CA ILE A 72 16.51 13.47 8.18
C ILE A 72 16.03 12.44 7.15
N VAL A 73 15.34 11.39 7.58
CA VAL A 73 14.82 10.35 6.68
C VAL A 73 13.73 10.89 5.74
N VAL A 74 12.92 11.85 6.19
CA VAL A 74 11.93 12.54 5.34
C VAL A 74 12.66 13.42 4.31
N LYS A 75 13.73 14.09 4.71
CA LYS A 75 14.58 14.84 3.76
C LYS A 75 15.22 13.92 2.73
N MET A 76 15.66 12.73 3.15
CA MET A 76 16.20 11.70 2.25
C MET A 76 15.13 11.18 1.28
N LEU A 77 13.88 11.01 1.72
CA LEU A 77 12.78 10.64 0.83
C LEU A 77 12.52 11.73 -0.23
N TRP A 78 12.58 13.01 0.13
CA TRP A 78 12.49 14.11 -0.83
C TRP A 78 13.71 14.17 -1.77
N LEU A 79 14.91 13.91 -1.25
CA LEU A 79 16.13 13.83 -2.08
C LEU A 79 16.02 12.69 -3.10
N TYR A 80 15.51 11.52 -2.68
CA TYR A 80 15.23 10.41 -3.58
C TYR A 80 14.24 10.82 -4.69
N TRP A 81 13.14 11.51 -4.34
CA TRP A 81 12.18 11.99 -5.32
C TRP A 81 12.76 13.01 -6.30
N ILE A 82 13.59 13.94 -5.83
CA ILE A 82 14.28 14.92 -6.69
C ILE A 82 15.19 14.18 -7.68
N ALA A 83 16.01 13.24 -7.19
CA ALA A 83 16.90 12.46 -8.05
C ALA A 83 16.11 11.61 -9.07
N LEU A 84 15.00 10.99 -8.64
CA LEU A 84 14.14 10.20 -9.53
C LEU A 84 13.48 11.07 -10.60
N ILE A 85 12.99 12.25 -10.26
CA ILE A 85 12.40 13.20 -11.22
C ILE A 85 13.45 13.63 -12.25
N ILE A 86 14.68 13.95 -11.83
CA ILE A 86 15.77 14.29 -12.74
C ILE A 86 16.07 13.10 -13.67
N ARG A 87 16.07 11.88 -13.13
CA ARG A 87 16.28 10.67 -13.92
C ARG A 87 15.16 10.45 -14.93
N ILE A 88 13.91 10.54 -14.52
CA ILE A 88 12.75 10.42 -15.43
C ILE A 88 12.83 11.49 -16.51
N PHE A 89 13.14 12.74 -16.15
CA PHE A 89 13.29 13.83 -17.11
C PHE A 89 14.40 13.55 -18.13
N TYR A 90 15.56 13.07 -17.68
CA TYR A 90 16.66 12.69 -18.55
C TYR A 90 16.24 11.58 -19.54
N ASP A 91 15.62 10.50 -19.03
CA ASP A 91 15.21 9.36 -19.85
C ASP A 91 14.07 9.70 -20.84
N THR A 92 13.19 10.65 -20.48
CA THR A 92 12.02 11.00 -21.31
C THR A 92 12.26 12.13 -22.31
N ASN A 93 13.27 13.02 -22.05
CA ASN A 93 13.41 14.24 -22.83
C ASN A 93 14.84 14.49 -23.38
N VAL A 94 15.86 13.85 -22.79
CA VAL A 94 17.26 14.10 -23.19
C VAL A 94 17.85 12.89 -23.90
N ARG A 95 17.46 11.70 -23.48
CA ARG A 95 17.97 10.46 -24.04
C ARG A 95 17.37 10.18 -25.41
N ASN A 96 18.23 10.14 -26.44
CA ASN A 96 17.78 9.99 -27.84
C ASN A 96 17.66 8.53 -28.31
N ASP A 97 18.24 7.58 -27.57
CA ASP A 97 18.22 6.14 -27.89
C ASP A 97 16.92 5.44 -27.45
N VAL A 98 16.05 6.15 -26.75
CA VAL A 98 14.78 5.62 -26.25
C VAL A 98 13.62 6.48 -26.75
N TYR A 99 12.69 5.84 -27.46
CA TYR A 99 11.44 6.46 -27.82
C TYR A 99 10.34 6.07 -26.82
N LEU A 100 9.77 7.06 -26.13
CA LEU A 100 8.61 6.89 -25.24
C LEU A 100 7.40 7.60 -25.84
N LYS A 101 6.33 6.82 -26.09
CA LYS A 101 5.17 7.27 -26.87
C LYS A 101 4.34 8.34 -26.18
N ASP A 102 4.10 8.21 -24.87
CA ASP A 102 3.35 9.19 -24.07
C ASP A 102 3.79 9.12 -22.60
N THR A 103 4.45 10.17 -22.16
CA THR A 103 4.90 10.33 -20.77
C THR A 103 4.02 11.30 -19.99
N THR A 104 3.01 11.91 -20.63
CA THR A 104 2.14 12.92 -20.01
C THR A 104 1.43 12.36 -18.79
N GLN A 105 0.92 11.13 -18.87
CA GLN A 105 0.24 10.49 -17.74
C GLN A 105 1.17 10.27 -16.55
N LEU A 106 2.43 9.91 -16.78
CA LEU A 106 3.46 9.75 -15.75
C LEU A 106 3.69 11.09 -15.02
N TRP A 107 3.90 12.17 -15.78
CA TRP A 107 4.13 13.50 -15.21
C TRP A 107 2.91 14.04 -14.45
N LEU A 108 1.71 13.87 -15.01
CA LEU A 108 0.47 14.24 -14.34
C LEU A 108 0.28 13.45 -13.03
N TYR A 109 0.68 12.18 -13.01
CA TYR A 109 0.57 11.39 -11.79
C TYR A 109 1.58 11.83 -10.73
N ILE A 110 2.83 12.08 -11.10
CA ILE A 110 3.87 12.55 -10.18
C ILE A 110 3.50 13.92 -9.61
N PHE A 111 3.28 14.93 -10.47
CA PHE A 111 3.06 16.31 -10.05
C PHE A 111 1.62 16.61 -9.63
N GLY A 112 0.64 15.91 -10.19
CA GLY A 112 -0.77 16.12 -9.87
C GLY A 112 -1.24 15.29 -8.67
N ILE A 113 -0.59 14.17 -8.36
CA ILE A 113 -1.08 13.25 -7.32
C ILE A 113 -0.03 13.04 -6.22
N ILE A 114 1.13 12.45 -6.55
CA ILE A 114 2.05 11.95 -5.53
C ILE A 114 2.68 13.07 -4.73
N LEU A 115 3.31 14.05 -5.39
CA LEU A 115 4.01 15.13 -4.70
C LEU A 115 3.04 16.03 -3.90
N PRO A 116 1.86 16.45 -4.42
CA PRO A 116 0.85 17.14 -3.64
C PRO A 116 0.36 16.34 -2.44
N ALA A 117 0.13 15.04 -2.60
CA ALA A 117 -0.25 14.16 -1.51
C ALA A 117 0.80 14.12 -0.39
N MET A 118 2.06 13.85 -0.75
CA MET A 118 3.18 13.83 0.20
C MET A 118 3.32 15.15 0.94
N TYR A 119 3.29 16.28 0.22
CA TYR A 119 3.49 17.59 0.81
C TYR A 119 2.30 18.01 1.68
N SER A 120 1.05 17.77 1.24
CA SER A 120 -0.15 18.08 2.00
C SER A 120 -0.18 17.33 3.33
N VAL A 121 0.14 16.03 3.31
CA VAL A 121 0.20 15.20 4.51
C VAL A 121 1.35 15.62 5.42
N MET A 122 2.52 15.93 4.87
CA MET A 122 3.65 16.44 5.65
C MET A 122 3.31 17.75 6.37
N LYS A 123 2.53 18.65 5.73
CA LYS A 123 2.07 19.90 6.32
C LYS A 123 0.98 19.71 7.38
N SER A 124 0.12 18.71 7.20
CA SER A 124 -1.11 18.57 7.99
C SER A 124 -1.13 17.40 8.97
N TYR A 125 -0.07 16.59 9.09
CA TYR A 125 -0.08 15.35 9.89
C TYR A 125 -0.56 15.54 11.35
N ARG A 126 -0.33 16.72 11.95
CA ARG A 126 -0.81 17.07 13.30
C ARG A 126 -2.29 17.47 13.35
N MET A 127 -2.91 17.69 12.19
CA MET A 127 -4.32 18.06 12.05
C MET A 127 -5.20 16.85 11.72
N ILE A 128 -4.61 15.72 11.35
CA ILE A 128 -5.34 14.50 11.03
C ILE A 128 -5.93 13.89 12.29
N ASP A 129 -7.26 13.73 12.31
CA ASP A 129 -7.95 12.94 13.33
C ASP A 129 -7.89 11.46 12.93
N PHE A 130 -6.88 10.75 13.42
CA PHE A 130 -6.64 9.35 13.08
C PHE A 130 -7.76 8.40 13.52
N ASN A 131 -8.53 8.73 14.55
CA ASN A 131 -9.67 7.93 14.98
C ASN A 131 -10.83 8.04 13.97
N LYS A 132 -11.10 9.24 13.47
CA LYS A 132 -12.08 9.45 12.40
C LYS A 132 -11.57 8.86 11.08
N ALA A 133 -10.30 9.06 10.76
CA ALA A 133 -9.67 8.49 9.57
C ALA A 133 -9.83 6.97 9.54
N LEU A 134 -9.52 6.28 10.64
CA LEU A 134 -9.70 4.83 10.76
C LEU A 134 -11.14 4.41 10.45
N LYS A 135 -12.14 5.07 11.05
CA LYS A 135 -13.56 4.77 10.82
C LYS A 135 -13.94 4.98 9.36
N TRP A 136 -13.54 6.08 8.76
CA TRP A 136 -13.88 6.40 7.37
C TRP A 136 -13.16 5.48 6.38
N ILE A 137 -11.88 5.15 6.62
CA ILE A 137 -11.14 4.18 5.82
C ILE A 137 -11.81 2.81 5.92
N TYR A 138 -12.15 2.36 7.12
CA TYR A 138 -12.83 1.08 7.32
C TYR A 138 -14.17 1.03 6.59
N LEU A 139 -15.03 2.03 6.79
CA LEU A 139 -16.33 2.11 6.10
C LEU A 139 -16.17 2.21 4.59
N GLY A 140 -15.22 3.01 4.10
CA GLY A 140 -14.93 3.12 2.67
C GLY A 140 -14.43 1.81 2.08
N THR A 141 -13.58 1.07 2.81
CA THR A 141 -13.13 -0.28 2.40
C THR A 141 -14.31 -1.24 2.29
N LEU A 142 -15.17 -1.30 3.31
CA LEU A 142 -16.34 -2.17 3.30
C LEU A 142 -17.30 -1.82 2.17
N LEU A 143 -17.59 -0.54 2.00
CA LEU A 143 -18.48 -0.08 0.94
C LEU A 143 -17.91 -0.41 -0.44
N SER A 144 -16.61 -0.21 -0.66
CA SER A 144 -15.94 -0.59 -1.92
C SER A 144 -16.01 -2.10 -2.17
N LEU A 145 -15.81 -2.94 -1.13
CA LEU A 145 -15.92 -4.39 -1.26
C LEU A 145 -17.36 -4.81 -1.59
N ILE A 146 -18.35 -4.27 -0.88
CA ILE A 146 -19.76 -4.57 -1.09
C ILE A 146 -20.20 -4.13 -2.49
N LEU A 147 -19.90 -2.92 -2.89
CA LEU A 147 -20.25 -2.40 -4.23
C LEU A 147 -19.58 -3.21 -5.34
N SER A 148 -18.31 -3.60 -5.15
CA SER A 148 -17.64 -4.48 -6.10
C SER A 148 -18.30 -5.85 -6.19
N LEU A 149 -18.82 -6.40 -5.10
CA LEU A 149 -19.59 -7.64 -5.12
C LEU A 149 -20.91 -7.48 -5.88
N PHE A 150 -21.63 -6.38 -5.69
CA PHE A 150 -22.90 -6.12 -6.39
C PHE A 150 -22.70 -5.78 -7.86
N ASN A 151 -21.69 -4.99 -8.21
CA ASN A 151 -21.38 -4.63 -9.59
C ASN A 151 -20.85 -5.82 -10.40
N ASN A 152 -20.25 -6.77 -9.74
CA ASN A 152 -19.89 -8.07 -10.28
C ASN A 152 -20.88 -9.11 -9.74
N ALA A 153 -22.19 -8.99 -10.04
CA ALA A 153 -23.12 -10.09 -9.83
C ALA A 153 -22.66 -11.35 -10.59
N ALA A 154 -21.89 -11.20 -11.64
CA ALA A 154 -21.01 -12.19 -12.25
C ALA A 154 -19.96 -12.80 -11.30
N LEU A 155 -19.62 -12.18 -10.17
CA LEU A 155 -18.68 -12.74 -9.18
C LEU A 155 -19.14 -14.08 -8.60
N LEU A 156 -20.42 -14.33 -8.66
CA LEU A 156 -20.99 -15.65 -8.33
C LEU A 156 -21.00 -16.57 -9.55
N MET A 157 -20.83 -16.05 -10.79
CA MET A 157 -21.03 -16.81 -12.02
C MET A 157 -19.89 -16.75 -13.03
N ASP A 158 -19.15 -15.63 -13.18
CA ASP A 158 -18.10 -15.51 -14.18
C ASP A 158 -16.71 -15.30 -13.54
N VAL A 159 -15.99 -16.37 -13.48
CA VAL A 159 -14.55 -16.39 -13.43
C VAL A 159 -14.11 -16.01 -14.85
N ASP A 160 -13.21 -15.03 -15.01
CA ASP A 160 -12.53 -14.80 -16.28
C ASP A 160 -12.07 -16.17 -16.80
N GLU A 161 -12.74 -16.69 -17.85
CA GLU A 161 -12.56 -18.04 -18.37
C GLU A 161 -11.10 -18.34 -18.72
N ILE A 162 -10.32 -17.31 -19.05
CA ILE A 162 -8.91 -17.42 -19.40
C ILE A 162 -8.01 -17.46 -18.14
N THR A 163 -8.28 -16.65 -17.14
CA THR A 163 -7.39 -16.51 -15.97
C THR A 163 -7.98 -17.01 -14.65
N GLY A 164 -9.29 -17.24 -14.60
CA GLY A 164 -10.00 -17.69 -13.40
C GLY A 164 -9.91 -16.78 -12.19
N ARG A 165 -9.61 -15.50 -12.41
CA ARG A 165 -9.42 -14.50 -11.36
C ARG A 165 -10.63 -13.59 -11.28
N THR A 166 -10.88 -13.08 -10.11
CA THR A 166 -11.97 -12.14 -9.88
C THR A 166 -11.42 -10.76 -9.53
N GLY A 167 -11.67 -9.78 -10.39
CA GLY A 167 -11.41 -8.35 -10.10
C GLY A 167 -12.57 -7.70 -9.37
N GLY A 168 -12.37 -6.54 -8.76
CA GLY A 168 -13.44 -5.78 -8.14
C GLY A 168 -14.32 -5.04 -9.14
N ASN A 169 -13.70 -4.53 -10.17
CA ASN A 169 -14.28 -3.88 -11.35
C ASN A 169 -13.16 -3.66 -12.38
N ILE A 170 -13.47 -3.03 -13.50
CA ILE A 170 -12.50 -2.75 -14.57
C ILE A 170 -11.22 -2.03 -14.09
N ALA A 171 -11.35 -1.11 -13.14
CA ALA A 171 -10.23 -0.34 -12.59
C ALA A 171 -9.57 -1.02 -11.36
N LEU A 172 -10.28 -1.92 -10.68
CA LEU A 172 -9.79 -2.71 -9.56
C LEU A 172 -9.47 -4.12 -10.06
N ASN A 173 -8.29 -4.27 -10.64
CA ASN A 173 -7.79 -5.58 -11.04
C ASN A 173 -7.69 -6.53 -9.82
N THR A 174 -7.49 -7.80 -10.09
CA THR A 174 -7.45 -8.87 -9.08
C THR A 174 -6.45 -8.61 -7.94
N ILE A 175 -5.31 -7.97 -8.23
CA ILE A 175 -4.30 -7.65 -7.23
C ILE A 175 -4.80 -6.54 -6.29
N SER A 176 -5.28 -5.43 -6.87
CA SER A 176 -5.78 -4.28 -6.10
C SER A 176 -7.02 -4.65 -5.27
N PHE A 177 -7.92 -5.46 -5.81
CA PHE A 177 -9.11 -5.96 -5.13
C PHE A 177 -8.74 -6.89 -3.97
N GLY A 178 -7.81 -7.83 -4.19
CA GLY A 178 -7.30 -8.70 -3.14
C GLY A 178 -6.64 -7.91 -2.00
N HIS A 179 -5.86 -6.87 -2.31
CA HIS A 179 -5.25 -6.01 -1.29
C HIS A 179 -6.25 -5.11 -0.56
N LEU A 180 -7.32 -4.68 -1.21
CA LEU A 180 -8.43 -3.99 -0.55
C LEU A 180 -9.13 -4.92 0.47
N ALA A 181 -9.35 -6.17 0.10
CA ALA A 181 -9.89 -7.18 0.99
C ALA A 181 -8.93 -7.49 2.17
N THR A 182 -7.63 -7.60 1.91
CA THR A 182 -6.60 -7.74 2.96
C THR A 182 -6.66 -6.56 3.95
N MET A 183 -6.83 -5.34 3.47
CA MET A 183 -7.00 -4.16 4.34
C MET A 183 -8.26 -4.29 5.20
N GLY A 184 -9.36 -4.82 4.67
CA GLY A 184 -10.57 -5.14 5.43
C GLY A 184 -10.31 -6.14 6.57
N VAL A 185 -9.56 -7.21 6.31
CA VAL A 185 -9.14 -8.19 7.34
C VAL A 185 -8.30 -7.52 8.44
N ILE A 186 -7.27 -6.77 8.04
CA ILE A 186 -6.32 -6.12 8.98
C ILE A 186 -7.05 -5.13 9.89
N LEU A 187 -7.89 -4.28 9.32
CA LEU A 187 -8.59 -3.25 10.09
C LEU A 187 -9.66 -3.85 11.01
N SER A 188 -10.39 -4.89 10.56
CA SER A 188 -11.32 -5.63 11.41
C SER A 188 -10.60 -6.27 12.60
N LEU A 189 -9.48 -6.95 12.35
CA LEU A 189 -8.66 -7.56 13.37
C LEU A 189 -8.09 -6.51 14.36
N PHE A 190 -7.61 -5.38 13.85
CA PHE A 190 -7.14 -4.28 14.68
C PHE A 190 -8.25 -3.77 15.62
N MET A 191 -9.48 -3.57 15.10
CA MET A 191 -10.60 -3.07 15.87
C MET A 191 -11.06 -4.11 16.95
N LEU A 192 -11.06 -5.39 16.59
CA LEU A 192 -11.35 -6.48 17.55
C LEU A 192 -10.37 -6.49 18.72
N LEU A 193 -9.09 -6.35 18.44
CA LEU A 193 -8.02 -6.42 19.46
C LEU A 193 -7.83 -5.11 20.24
N ARG A 194 -8.38 -4.00 19.77
CA ARG A 194 -8.39 -2.73 20.50
C ARG A 194 -9.22 -2.81 21.77
N GLY A 195 -10.24 -3.67 21.79
CA GLY A 195 -11.13 -3.88 22.93
C GLY A 195 -12.20 -2.80 23.09
N GLY A 196 -13.05 -2.96 24.13
CA GLY A 196 -14.12 -2.00 24.43
C GLY A 196 -15.41 -2.17 23.63
N GLU A 197 -15.44 -3.08 22.65
CA GLU A 197 -16.63 -3.34 21.84
C GLU A 197 -17.57 -4.35 22.52
N ASN A 198 -18.87 -4.14 22.38
CA ASN A 198 -19.88 -5.09 22.86
C ASN A 198 -19.91 -6.36 21.99
N LEU A 199 -20.56 -7.42 22.48
CA LEU A 199 -20.59 -8.72 21.81
C LEU A 199 -21.11 -8.63 20.36
N ILE A 200 -22.18 -7.86 20.13
CA ILE A 200 -22.78 -7.68 18.79
C ILE A 200 -21.77 -7.09 17.82
N LYS A 201 -21.07 -6.03 18.20
CA LYS A 201 -20.05 -5.42 17.35
C LYS A 201 -18.87 -6.36 17.10
N LYS A 202 -18.44 -7.14 18.09
CA LYS A 202 -17.40 -8.16 17.90
C LYS A 202 -17.83 -9.20 16.88
N THR A 203 -19.05 -9.71 16.96
CA THR A 203 -19.61 -10.67 16.00
C THR A 203 -19.64 -10.08 14.59
N VAL A 204 -20.09 -8.82 14.44
CA VAL A 204 -20.11 -8.13 13.16
C VAL A 204 -18.69 -7.95 12.59
N LEU A 205 -17.73 -7.56 13.42
CA LEU A 205 -16.32 -7.42 13.00
C LEU A 205 -15.73 -8.75 12.55
N ILE A 206 -16.03 -9.85 13.25
CA ILE A 206 -15.60 -11.20 12.86
C ILE A 206 -16.23 -11.59 11.52
N ALA A 207 -17.54 -11.38 11.34
CA ALA A 207 -18.22 -11.69 10.09
C ALA A 207 -17.62 -10.91 8.91
N ILE A 208 -17.37 -9.60 9.09
CA ILE A 208 -16.71 -8.76 8.07
C ILE A 208 -15.29 -9.27 7.78
N MET A 209 -14.54 -9.62 8.81
CA MET A 209 -13.19 -10.17 8.65
C MET A 209 -13.20 -11.45 7.82
N LEU A 210 -14.13 -12.37 8.08
CA LEU A 210 -14.28 -13.63 7.34
C LEU A 210 -14.71 -13.40 5.89
N ILE A 211 -15.66 -12.50 5.65
CA ILE A 211 -16.08 -12.10 4.29
C ILE A 211 -14.92 -11.47 3.53
N SER A 212 -14.20 -10.54 4.14
CA SER A 212 -13.02 -9.91 3.53
C SER A 212 -11.93 -10.94 3.23
N PHE A 213 -11.70 -11.90 4.12
CA PHE A 213 -10.76 -12.99 3.91
C PHE A 213 -11.18 -13.88 2.73
N PHE A 214 -12.46 -14.23 2.65
CA PHE A 214 -13.02 -14.99 1.52
C PHE A 214 -12.82 -14.25 0.19
N ILE A 215 -13.14 -12.94 0.15
CA ILE A 215 -12.93 -12.10 -1.06
C ILE A 215 -11.44 -12.07 -1.45
N MET A 216 -10.54 -11.93 -0.48
CA MET A 216 -9.10 -11.96 -0.71
C MET A 216 -8.65 -13.26 -1.39
N LEU A 217 -9.13 -14.40 -0.92
CA LEU A 217 -8.82 -15.70 -1.53
C LEU A 217 -9.39 -15.80 -2.94
N ARG A 218 -10.66 -15.39 -3.13
CA ARG A 218 -11.34 -15.44 -4.42
C ARG A 218 -10.72 -14.50 -5.48
N ALA A 219 -10.08 -13.41 -5.07
CA ALA A 219 -9.35 -12.53 -6.00
C ALA A 219 -8.23 -13.26 -6.77
N GLY A 220 -7.80 -14.45 -6.32
CA GLY A 220 -6.86 -15.30 -7.05
C GLY A 220 -5.44 -14.72 -7.17
N SER A 221 -5.11 -13.71 -6.38
CA SER A 221 -3.78 -13.11 -6.36
C SER A 221 -2.97 -13.59 -5.15
N ARG A 222 -1.71 -13.97 -5.39
CA ARG A 222 -0.80 -14.49 -4.33
C ARG A 222 -0.30 -13.37 -3.40
N SER A 223 -0.10 -12.16 -3.94
CA SER A 223 0.49 -11.07 -3.16
C SER A 223 -0.37 -10.58 -1.98
N PRO A 224 -1.72 -10.53 -2.03
CA PRO A 224 -2.56 -10.21 -0.88
C PRO A 224 -2.43 -11.21 0.27
N VAL A 225 -2.37 -12.51 -0.05
CA VAL A 225 -2.20 -13.58 0.94
C VAL A 225 -0.83 -13.47 1.62
N LEU A 226 0.23 -13.31 0.81
CA LEU A 226 1.58 -13.08 1.32
C LEU A 226 1.65 -11.84 2.21
N ALA A 227 1.02 -10.75 1.80
CA ALA A 227 0.97 -9.52 2.59
C ALA A 227 0.29 -9.76 3.94
N LEU A 228 -0.83 -10.48 3.98
CA LEU A 228 -1.50 -10.81 5.23
C LEU A 228 -0.62 -11.64 6.16
N ILE A 229 0.05 -12.67 5.64
CA ILE A 229 0.98 -13.50 6.42
C ILE A 229 2.11 -12.64 7.00
N VAL A 230 2.78 -11.83 6.16
CA VAL A 230 3.88 -10.97 6.60
C VAL A 230 3.42 -9.99 7.69
N ILE A 231 2.23 -9.41 7.55
CA ILE A 231 1.68 -8.46 8.53
C ILE A 231 1.38 -9.15 9.85
N LEU A 232 0.76 -10.32 9.83
CA LEU A 232 0.45 -11.07 11.05
C LEU A 232 1.73 -11.48 11.78
N LEU A 233 2.74 -12.00 11.05
CA LEU A 233 4.04 -12.35 11.63
C LEU A 233 4.75 -11.12 12.19
N PHE A 234 4.77 -10.01 11.45
CA PHE A 234 5.37 -8.76 11.91
C PHE A 234 4.68 -8.23 13.18
N TRP A 235 3.35 -8.30 13.23
CA TRP A 235 2.57 -7.87 14.38
C TRP A 235 2.84 -8.77 15.60
N MET A 236 2.81 -10.09 15.43
CA MET A 236 3.14 -11.05 16.50
C MET A 236 4.55 -10.80 17.03
N PHE A 237 5.53 -10.64 16.15
CA PHE A 237 6.91 -10.37 16.51
C PHE A 237 7.08 -9.04 17.25
N ALA A 238 6.40 -7.99 16.80
CA ALA A 238 6.49 -6.67 17.43
C ALA A 238 5.78 -6.61 18.79
N ARG A 239 4.73 -7.40 19.02
CA ARG A 239 3.98 -7.47 20.30
C ARG A 239 4.46 -8.53 21.25
N GLY A 240 5.20 -9.51 20.79
CA GLY A 240 5.70 -10.60 21.61
C GLY A 240 6.58 -10.07 22.75
N LYS A 241 6.23 -10.43 23.99
CA LYS A 241 7.08 -10.16 25.16
C LYS A 241 8.37 -11.00 25.10
N ASN A 242 8.34 -12.09 24.35
CA ASN A 242 9.44 -13.03 24.23
C ASN A 242 9.76 -13.25 22.74
N MET A 243 10.90 -12.73 22.27
CA MET A 243 11.34 -12.88 20.88
C MET A 243 11.46 -14.36 20.47
N VAL A 244 11.91 -15.22 21.40
CA VAL A 244 12.05 -16.65 21.17
C VAL A 244 10.68 -17.28 20.91
N LEU A 245 9.67 -16.94 21.69
CA LEU A 245 8.29 -17.44 21.51
C LEU A 245 7.72 -16.96 20.16
N GLY A 246 7.92 -15.68 19.80
CA GLY A 246 7.49 -15.15 18.50
C GLY A 246 8.16 -15.88 17.33
N PHE A 247 9.45 -16.15 17.43
CA PHE A 247 10.20 -16.89 16.42
C PHE A 247 9.75 -18.36 16.34
N SER A 248 9.54 -19.02 17.49
CA SER A 248 9.04 -20.40 17.55
C SER A 248 7.63 -20.53 16.95
N ILE A 249 6.73 -19.58 17.26
CA ILE A 249 5.39 -19.54 16.65
C ILE A 249 5.49 -19.32 15.14
N THR A 250 6.38 -18.43 14.68
CA THR A 250 6.59 -18.19 13.24
C THR A 250 7.05 -19.47 12.55
N ILE A 251 8.06 -20.16 13.11
CA ILE A 251 8.53 -21.45 12.57
C ILE A 251 7.39 -22.46 12.56
N ALA A 252 6.66 -22.60 13.67
CA ALA A 252 5.53 -23.53 13.76
C ALA A 252 4.46 -23.24 12.70
N VAL A 253 4.08 -21.97 12.51
CA VAL A 253 3.10 -21.58 11.47
C VAL A 253 3.63 -21.88 10.07
N VAL A 254 4.88 -21.55 9.77
CA VAL A 254 5.49 -21.86 8.47
C VAL A 254 5.57 -23.38 8.25
N THR A 255 5.97 -24.14 9.25
CA THR A 255 6.00 -25.62 9.18
C THR A 255 4.61 -26.19 8.95
N LEU A 256 3.60 -25.71 9.70
CA LEU A 256 2.21 -26.12 9.50
C LEU A 256 1.72 -25.79 8.08
N LEU A 257 2.03 -24.60 7.57
CA LEU A 257 1.68 -24.22 6.19
C LEU A 257 2.34 -25.15 5.18
N ILE A 258 3.59 -25.56 5.38
CA ILE A 258 4.29 -26.50 4.49
C ILE A 258 3.69 -27.90 4.61
N VAL A 259 3.45 -28.39 5.82
CA VAL A 259 2.91 -29.76 6.05
C VAL A 259 1.47 -29.88 5.55
N PHE A 260 0.66 -28.83 5.73
CA PHE A 260 -0.74 -28.83 5.32
C PHE A 260 -0.97 -28.14 3.97
N ILE A 261 0.08 -27.98 3.15
CA ILE A 261 -0.04 -27.26 1.88
C ILE A 261 -1.08 -27.88 0.96
N ASP A 262 -1.07 -29.21 0.80
CA ASP A 262 -2.03 -29.91 -0.06
C ASP A 262 -3.47 -29.86 0.45
N PRO A 263 -3.77 -30.13 1.73
CA PRO A 263 -5.09 -29.86 2.30
C PRO A 263 -5.56 -28.42 2.10
N ILE A 264 -4.66 -27.43 2.28
CA ILE A 264 -5.00 -26.02 2.07
C ILE A 264 -5.31 -25.76 0.59
N LEU A 265 -4.49 -26.27 -0.33
CA LEU A 265 -4.70 -26.12 -1.76
C LEU A 265 -6.01 -26.78 -2.20
N ASN A 266 -6.31 -28.01 -1.73
CA ASN A 266 -7.58 -28.69 -2.02
C ASN A 266 -8.78 -27.88 -1.49
N PHE A 267 -8.69 -27.34 -0.26
CA PHE A 267 -9.74 -26.47 0.28
C PHE A 267 -9.92 -25.20 -0.57
N MET A 268 -8.81 -24.61 -1.01
CA MET A 268 -8.86 -23.45 -1.91
C MET A 268 -9.45 -23.81 -3.27
N GLY A 269 -9.20 -25.03 -3.77
CA GLY A 269 -9.78 -25.56 -5.00
C GLY A 269 -11.30 -25.64 -4.95
N ASN A 270 -11.87 -25.98 -3.80
CA ASN A 270 -13.31 -25.96 -3.60
C ASN A 270 -13.92 -24.53 -3.67
N ILE A 271 -13.10 -23.51 -3.38
CA ILE A 271 -13.50 -22.09 -3.47
C ILE A 271 -13.23 -21.56 -4.89
N SER A 272 -12.06 -21.88 -5.45
CA SER A 272 -11.61 -21.45 -6.76
C SER A 272 -10.58 -22.43 -7.33
N PRO A 273 -10.99 -23.31 -8.27
CA PRO A 273 -10.07 -24.29 -8.89
C PRO A 273 -8.84 -23.66 -9.55
N VAL A 274 -9.00 -22.44 -10.06
CA VAL A 274 -7.91 -21.73 -10.73
C VAL A 274 -6.87 -21.21 -9.74
N VAL A 275 -7.31 -20.76 -8.54
CA VAL A 275 -6.38 -20.36 -7.47
C VAL A 275 -5.55 -21.56 -7.04
N GLU A 276 -6.18 -22.72 -6.87
CA GLU A 276 -5.51 -23.97 -6.58
C GLU A 276 -4.47 -24.31 -7.66
N ALA A 277 -4.88 -24.38 -8.92
CA ALA A 277 -4.00 -24.73 -10.04
C ALA A 277 -2.77 -23.81 -10.10
N ARG A 278 -2.94 -22.50 -9.94
CA ARG A 278 -1.85 -21.51 -9.95
C ARG A 278 -0.92 -21.63 -8.75
N LEU A 279 -1.46 -21.87 -7.57
CA LEU A 279 -0.64 -22.09 -6.38
C LEU A 279 0.16 -23.36 -6.51
N ARG A 280 -0.46 -24.47 -7.02
CA ARG A 280 0.24 -25.72 -7.32
C ARG A 280 1.34 -25.53 -8.36
N ALA A 281 1.04 -24.86 -9.48
CA ALA A 281 2.04 -24.56 -10.50
C ALA A 281 3.23 -23.77 -9.91
N SER A 282 2.96 -22.80 -9.03
CA SER A 282 4.02 -22.01 -8.39
C SER A 282 4.86 -22.77 -7.39
N ILE A 283 4.25 -23.69 -6.64
CA ILE A 283 4.92 -24.43 -5.55
C ILE A 283 5.67 -25.64 -6.11
N TYR A 284 5.04 -26.38 -7.04
CA TYR A 284 5.55 -27.66 -7.49
C TYR A 284 6.21 -27.64 -8.87
N MET A 285 5.81 -26.72 -9.76
CA MET A 285 6.30 -26.66 -11.14
C MET A 285 7.33 -25.56 -11.37
N GLY A 286 7.62 -24.76 -10.33
CA GLY A 286 8.56 -23.64 -10.47
C GLY A 286 8.09 -22.62 -11.51
N ASP A 287 6.76 -22.50 -11.70
CA ASP A 287 6.19 -21.56 -12.66
C ASP A 287 6.69 -20.16 -12.29
N SER A 288 7.77 -19.80 -13.00
CA SER A 288 8.38 -18.49 -12.88
C SER A 288 7.33 -17.47 -13.29
N SER A 289 6.85 -16.72 -12.32
CA SER A 289 5.95 -15.61 -12.61
C SER A 289 6.59 -14.78 -13.73
N GLU A 290 5.81 -14.21 -14.64
CA GLU A 290 6.25 -13.23 -15.67
C GLU A 290 7.17 -12.12 -15.11
N ARG A 291 7.35 -12.08 -13.79
CA ARG A 291 8.18 -11.13 -13.05
C ARG A 291 9.66 -11.50 -12.98
N TYR A 292 9.99 -12.79 -13.06
CA TYR A 292 11.39 -13.21 -12.99
C TYR A 292 12.24 -12.58 -14.12
N PRO A 293 11.79 -12.60 -15.38
CA PRO A 293 12.49 -11.86 -16.46
C PRO A 293 12.61 -10.37 -16.20
N LEU A 294 11.60 -9.73 -15.58
CA LEU A 294 11.66 -8.32 -15.25
C LEU A 294 12.69 -8.01 -14.14
N PHE A 295 12.86 -8.94 -13.19
CA PHE A 295 13.90 -8.81 -12.17
C PHE A 295 15.29 -8.94 -12.78
N GLU A 296 15.50 -9.92 -13.67
CA GLU A 296 16.77 -10.10 -14.38
C GLU A 296 17.13 -8.88 -15.23
N GLU A 297 16.17 -8.37 -16.02
CA GLU A 297 16.36 -7.15 -16.80
C GLU A 297 16.71 -5.93 -15.92
N ALA A 298 16.05 -5.79 -14.77
CA ALA A 298 16.33 -4.69 -13.84
C ALA A 298 17.71 -4.81 -13.18
N ILE A 299 18.12 -6.03 -12.81
CA ILE A 299 19.45 -6.32 -12.29
C ILE A 299 20.51 -6.04 -13.36
N GLN A 300 20.28 -6.49 -14.59
CA GLN A 300 21.20 -6.22 -15.70
C GLN A 300 21.31 -4.71 -15.97
N ALA A 301 20.20 -3.99 -15.99
CA ALA A 301 20.20 -2.54 -16.14
C ALA A 301 20.97 -1.83 -15.02
N PHE A 302 20.92 -2.33 -13.79
CA PHE A 302 21.75 -1.85 -12.69
C PHE A 302 23.22 -2.18 -12.89
N LEU A 303 23.57 -3.40 -13.28
CA LEU A 303 24.96 -3.81 -13.51
C LEU A 303 25.63 -3.05 -14.66
N ASP A 304 24.87 -2.69 -15.68
CA ASP A 304 25.37 -1.88 -16.80
C ASP A 304 25.75 -0.44 -16.37
N ASN A 305 25.13 0.10 -15.33
CA ASN A 305 25.46 1.42 -14.78
C ASN A 305 25.24 1.49 -13.25
N PRO A 306 26.12 0.85 -12.45
CA PRO A 306 25.86 0.64 -11.03
C PRO A 306 25.89 1.91 -10.18
N PHE A 307 26.59 2.98 -10.59
CA PHE A 307 26.69 4.19 -9.78
C PHE A 307 25.50 5.12 -9.94
N PHE A 308 25.04 5.35 -11.18
CA PHE A 308 23.98 6.33 -11.49
C PHE A 308 22.69 5.71 -11.99
N GLY A 309 22.65 4.39 -12.17
CA GLY A 309 21.54 3.69 -12.79
C GLY A 309 21.50 3.88 -14.31
N LYS A 310 20.77 3.02 -14.99
CA LYS A 310 20.65 3.02 -16.44
C LYS A 310 19.37 3.72 -16.92
N GLN A 311 18.23 3.46 -16.26
CA GLN A 311 16.91 3.91 -16.70
C GLN A 311 15.88 3.81 -15.56
N PHE A 312 14.87 4.71 -15.55
CA PHE A 312 13.88 4.74 -14.48
C PHE A 312 12.88 3.56 -14.53
N ALA A 313 12.72 2.94 -15.71
CA ALA A 313 11.82 1.81 -15.96
C ALA A 313 12.37 0.93 -17.08
N LEU A 314 11.86 -0.26 -17.25
CA LEU A 314 12.18 -1.16 -18.36
C LEU A 314 11.41 -0.72 -19.60
N PHE A 315 12.12 -0.30 -20.63
CA PHE A 315 11.53 0.18 -21.88
C PHE A 315 11.13 -0.99 -22.79
N ARG A 316 10.07 -0.79 -23.55
CA ARG A 316 9.51 -1.78 -24.46
C ARG A 316 9.47 -1.25 -25.91
N SER A 317 9.58 -2.17 -26.86
CA SER A 317 9.36 -1.87 -28.28
C SER A 317 7.98 -1.22 -28.46
N GLY A 318 7.89 -0.14 -29.25
CA GLY A 318 6.65 0.60 -29.42
C GLY A 318 6.42 1.75 -28.44
N GLY A 319 7.42 2.12 -27.62
CA GLY A 319 7.40 3.32 -26.79
C GLY A 319 6.70 3.16 -25.44
N GLY A 320 6.44 1.93 -25.03
CA GLY A 320 5.93 1.61 -23.68
C GLY A 320 7.05 1.46 -22.64
N PHE A 321 6.68 1.47 -21.38
CA PHE A 321 7.57 1.14 -20.27
C PHE A 321 6.82 0.38 -19.17
N ILE A 322 7.57 -0.44 -18.43
CA ILE A 322 7.07 -1.23 -17.30
C ILE A 322 8.07 -1.14 -16.15
N ASN A 323 7.59 -1.21 -14.92
CA ASN A 323 8.46 -1.29 -13.75
C ASN A 323 8.94 -2.74 -13.53
N SER A 324 9.97 -2.91 -12.71
CA SER A 324 10.46 -4.24 -12.32
C SER A 324 9.52 -4.98 -11.36
N HIS A 325 8.45 -4.33 -10.88
CA HIS A 325 7.61 -4.82 -9.79
C HIS A 325 8.34 -5.04 -8.46
N ASN A 326 9.48 -4.36 -8.27
CA ASN A 326 10.23 -4.38 -7.02
C ASN A 326 10.85 -3.00 -6.76
N ILE A 327 10.38 -2.33 -5.70
CA ILE A 327 10.77 -0.95 -5.38
C ILE A 327 12.28 -0.77 -5.18
N ILE A 328 13.00 -1.82 -4.70
CA ILE A 328 14.46 -1.77 -4.51
C ILE A 328 15.17 -1.91 -5.84
N LEU A 329 14.73 -2.85 -6.69
CA LEU A 329 15.29 -3.02 -8.04
C LEU A 329 15.02 -1.79 -8.91
N ASP A 330 13.83 -1.19 -8.82
CA ASP A 330 13.53 0.07 -9.51
C ASP A 330 14.46 1.20 -9.05
N ALA A 331 14.77 1.27 -7.76
CA ALA A 331 15.69 2.27 -7.22
C ALA A 331 17.14 2.03 -7.67
N LEU A 332 17.59 0.77 -7.71
CA LEU A 332 18.92 0.39 -8.20
C LEU A 332 19.04 0.64 -9.71
N MET A 333 18.06 0.19 -10.48
CA MET A 333 18.03 0.39 -11.93
C MET A 333 17.97 1.87 -12.30
N GLY A 334 17.16 2.66 -11.57
CA GLY A 334 16.93 4.08 -11.87
C GLY A 334 18.04 5.01 -11.43
N LEU A 335 18.58 4.80 -10.25
CA LEU A 335 19.52 5.72 -9.58
C LEU A 335 20.81 5.06 -9.10
N GLY A 336 21.05 3.81 -9.49
CA GLY A 336 22.24 3.05 -9.12
C GLY A 336 22.32 2.77 -7.60
N LEU A 337 23.55 2.56 -7.12
CA LEU A 337 23.82 2.33 -5.68
C LEU A 337 23.29 3.46 -4.80
N PHE A 338 23.37 4.71 -5.26
CA PHE A 338 22.84 5.86 -4.52
C PHE A 338 21.33 5.68 -4.24
N GLY A 339 20.54 5.40 -5.28
CA GLY A 339 19.09 5.20 -5.15
C GLY A 339 18.74 3.96 -4.33
N GLY A 340 19.42 2.85 -4.57
CA GLY A 340 19.20 1.59 -3.86
C GLY A 340 19.49 1.70 -2.36
N ILE A 341 20.65 2.23 -1.97
CA ILE A 341 21.01 2.43 -0.55
C ILE A 341 20.03 3.38 0.13
N LEU A 342 19.69 4.48 -0.54
CA LEU A 342 18.77 5.48 0.00
C LEU A 342 17.37 4.87 0.21
N MET A 343 16.85 4.11 -0.75
CA MET A 343 15.56 3.43 -0.64
C MET A 343 15.56 2.38 0.48
N ILE A 344 16.58 1.52 0.54
CA ILE A 344 16.74 0.52 1.61
C ILE A 344 16.76 1.20 2.99
N TYR A 345 17.48 2.31 3.13
CA TYR A 345 17.54 3.05 4.39
C TYR A 345 16.18 3.65 4.78
N ILE A 346 15.44 4.24 3.82
CA ILE A 346 14.10 4.79 4.05
C ILE A 346 13.14 3.68 4.50
N LEU A 347 13.12 2.55 3.78
CA LEU A 347 12.26 1.40 4.11
C LEU A 347 12.63 0.82 5.48
N TRP A 348 13.91 0.62 5.75
CA TRP A 348 14.39 0.11 7.04
C TRP A 348 13.96 1.01 8.21
N LYS A 349 14.12 2.33 8.09
CA LYS A 349 13.66 3.28 9.12
C LYS A 349 12.15 3.23 9.30
N SER A 350 11.39 3.13 8.22
CA SER A 350 9.94 3.08 8.25
C SER A 350 9.44 1.79 8.92
N VAL A 351 10.04 0.65 8.60
CA VAL A 351 9.78 -0.64 9.25
C VAL A 351 10.17 -0.60 10.73
N LYS A 352 11.35 -0.06 11.07
CA LYS A 352 11.78 0.11 12.46
C LYS A 352 10.80 0.97 13.26
N TYR A 353 10.33 2.07 12.70
CA TYR A 353 9.38 2.95 13.40
C TYR A 353 8.00 2.31 13.52
N SER A 354 7.56 1.58 12.50
CA SER A 354 6.35 0.75 12.55
C SER A 354 6.42 -0.31 13.65
N TYR A 355 7.54 -1.03 13.75
CA TYR A 355 7.80 -1.98 14.83
C TYR A 355 7.66 -1.33 16.21
N LEU A 356 8.28 -0.16 16.42
CA LEU A 356 8.22 0.53 17.70
C LEU A 356 6.81 1.02 18.06
N LEU A 357 6.05 1.52 17.08
CA LEU A 357 4.65 1.92 17.30
C LEU A 357 3.77 0.73 17.70
N ILE A 358 3.96 -0.43 17.09
CA ILE A 358 3.24 -1.66 17.44
C ILE A 358 3.68 -2.16 18.82
N LYS A 359 4.99 -2.24 19.07
CA LYS A 359 5.57 -2.69 20.34
C LYS A 359 5.05 -1.90 21.54
N HIS A 360 4.95 -0.58 21.41
CA HIS A 360 4.44 0.31 22.44
C HIS A 360 2.91 0.43 22.44
N ASN A 361 2.21 -0.41 21.69
CA ASN A 361 0.73 -0.43 21.59
C ASN A 361 0.13 0.96 21.35
N HIS A 362 0.76 1.72 20.46
CA HIS A 362 0.28 3.06 20.13
C HIS A 362 -1.12 3.01 19.51
N SER A 363 -2.04 3.88 19.89
CA SER A 363 -3.45 3.87 19.44
C SER A 363 -3.62 3.87 17.91
N ASN A 364 -2.62 4.36 17.18
CA ASN A 364 -2.64 4.48 15.71
C ASN A 364 -1.68 3.49 15.01
N PHE A 365 -1.28 2.40 15.66
CA PHE A 365 -0.38 1.43 15.03
C PHE A 365 -0.98 0.71 13.81
N TRP A 366 -2.30 0.82 13.59
CA TRP A 366 -2.94 0.31 12.38
C TRP A 366 -2.32 0.89 11.09
N ILE A 367 -1.84 2.15 11.14
CA ILE A 367 -1.13 2.78 10.02
C ILE A 367 0.15 2.01 9.68
N SER A 368 0.84 1.51 10.72
CA SER A 368 2.03 0.67 10.55
C SER A 368 1.72 -0.66 9.86
N LEU A 369 0.59 -1.30 10.19
CA LEU A 369 0.19 -2.54 9.54
C LEU A 369 -0.09 -2.32 8.05
N ILE A 370 -0.79 -1.22 7.70
CA ILE A 370 -1.05 -0.86 6.30
C ILE A 370 0.24 -0.46 5.58
N LEU A 371 1.21 0.20 6.25
CA LEU A 371 2.52 0.46 5.64
C LEU A 371 3.25 -0.85 5.28
N ILE A 372 3.26 -1.85 6.18
CA ILE A 372 3.86 -3.16 5.87
C ILE A 372 3.16 -3.80 4.69
N GLN A 373 1.81 -3.73 4.62
CA GLN A 373 1.06 -4.18 3.44
C GLN A 373 1.55 -3.49 2.16
N GLN A 374 1.70 -2.17 2.18
CA GLN A 374 2.12 -1.40 1.01
C GLN A 374 3.57 -1.70 0.61
N ILE A 375 4.46 -1.95 1.57
CA ILE A 375 5.82 -2.39 1.27
C ILE A 375 5.79 -3.74 0.54
N VAL A 376 4.98 -4.70 1.01
CA VAL A 376 4.84 -6.00 0.32
C VAL A 376 4.25 -5.80 -1.09
N ILE A 377 3.26 -4.93 -1.26
CA ILE A 377 2.73 -4.60 -2.59
C ILE A 377 3.86 -4.12 -3.50
N CYS A 378 4.64 -3.14 -3.07
CA CYS A 378 5.70 -2.53 -3.88
C CYS A 378 6.92 -3.45 -4.09
N MET A 379 7.04 -4.53 -3.33
CA MET A 379 8.06 -5.57 -3.58
C MET A 379 7.63 -6.58 -4.65
N PHE A 380 6.33 -6.62 -5.02
CA PHE A 380 5.81 -7.62 -5.97
C PHE A 380 4.89 -7.08 -7.06
N SER A 381 4.42 -5.83 -7.00
CA SER A 381 3.39 -5.35 -7.93
C SER A 381 3.44 -3.86 -8.26
N GLY A 382 4.16 -3.03 -7.53
CA GLY A 382 4.14 -1.59 -7.69
C GLY A 382 5.52 -0.98 -7.85
N ALA A 383 5.54 0.30 -8.23
CA ALA A 383 6.72 1.14 -8.21
C ALA A 383 6.44 2.40 -7.39
N ILE A 384 7.48 3.03 -6.83
CA ILE A 384 7.28 4.21 -5.99
C ILE A 384 6.63 5.38 -6.74
N TYR A 385 6.88 5.48 -8.04
CA TYR A 385 6.30 6.54 -8.89
C TYR A 385 4.87 6.23 -9.38
N SER A 386 4.35 5.03 -9.12
CA SER A 386 2.98 4.64 -9.46
C SER A 386 2.09 4.40 -8.25
N GLU A 387 2.66 4.32 -7.04
CA GLU A 387 1.93 3.98 -5.82
C GLU A 387 1.86 5.17 -4.85
N GLN A 388 0.71 5.87 -4.85
CA GLN A 388 0.48 7.05 -4.02
C GLN A 388 0.48 6.71 -2.52
N LEU A 389 -0.17 5.61 -2.12
CA LEU A 389 -0.42 5.30 -0.72
C LEU A 389 0.88 5.01 0.05
N ILE A 390 1.85 4.29 -0.53
CA ILE A 390 3.13 4.04 0.15
C ILE A 390 3.85 5.34 0.46
N ASN A 391 3.85 6.31 -0.48
CA ASN A 391 4.51 7.59 -0.30
C ASN A 391 3.90 8.40 0.86
N VAL A 392 2.57 8.42 0.95
CA VAL A 392 1.83 9.05 2.05
C VAL A 392 2.14 8.37 3.39
N LEU A 393 2.14 7.04 3.42
CA LEU A 393 2.41 6.27 4.63
C LEU A 393 3.85 6.44 5.13
N LEU A 394 4.82 6.48 4.21
CA LEU A 394 6.22 6.77 4.55
C LEU A 394 6.33 8.14 5.24
N ILE A 395 5.72 9.19 4.68
CA ILE A 395 5.71 10.51 5.30
C ILE A 395 5.07 10.48 6.69
N ILE A 396 3.88 9.87 6.82
CA ILE A 396 3.15 9.82 8.10
C ILE A 396 3.96 9.09 9.17
N ILE A 397 4.45 7.89 8.91
CA ILE A 397 5.19 7.09 9.90
C ILE A 397 6.47 7.80 10.32
N LEU A 398 7.22 8.36 9.36
CA LEU A 398 8.48 9.04 9.64
C LEU A 398 8.28 10.35 10.43
N MET A 399 7.25 11.13 10.10
CA MET A 399 6.92 12.38 10.81
C MET A 399 6.33 12.09 12.19
N TYR A 400 5.39 11.16 12.26
CA TYR A 400 4.65 10.83 13.48
C TYR A 400 5.56 10.25 14.55
N TYR A 401 6.38 9.26 14.22
CA TYR A 401 7.33 8.68 15.16
C TYR A 401 8.33 9.70 15.67
N SER A 402 8.90 10.51 14.79
CA SER A 402 9.90 11.52 15.17
C SER A 402 9.35 12.58 16.11
N SER A 403 8.08 12.98 15.96
CA SER A 403 7.44 13.95 16.85
C SER A 403 7.06 13.35 18.21
N ASN A 404 6.86 12.04 18.30
CA ASN A 404 6.47 11.33 19.52
C ASN A 404 7.62 10.58 20.21
N LYS A 405 8.83 10.63 19.66
CA LYS A 405 10.00 9.89 20.18
C LYS A 405 10.27 10.18 21.67
N LEU A 406 10.17 11.43 22.09
CA LEU A 406 10.36 11.84 23.49
C LEU A 406 9.31 11.23 24.43
N LEU A 407 8.05 11.15 23.99
CA LEU A 407 6.95 10.55 24.77
C LEU A 407 7.10 9.03 24.88
N LEU A 408 7.64 8.36 23.86
CA LEU A 408 7.87 6.92 23.85
C LEU A 408 9.07 6.52 24.72
N THR A 409 10.10 7.36 24.80
CA THR A 409 11.27 7.12 25.66
C THR A 409 10.99 7.40 27.14
N GLN A 410 10.15 8.36 27.48
CA GLN A 410 9.76 8.64 28.86
C GLN A 410 8.83 7.58 29.46
N LYS A 411 8.05 6.85 28.66
CA LYS A 411 7.13 5.79 29.12
C LYS A 411 7.81 4.44 29.41
N SER A 412 9.07 4.28 29.08
CA SER A 412 9.81 3.05 29.44
C SER A 412 10.18 2.98 30.94
N GLY A 413 9.99 4.06 31.69
CA GLY A 413 10.26 4.13 33.14
C GLY A 413 9.00 4.07 34.04
N ASN A 414 7.83 4.52 33.61
CA ASN A 414 6.60 4.47 34.41
C ASN A 414 5.36 4.53 33.50
N PHE A 415 4.58 3.48 33.51
CA PHE A 415 3.29 3.40 32.81
C PHE A 415 2.22 4.19 33.58
N GLN A 416 1.96 5.42 33.20
CA GLN A 416 0.66 6.06 33.47
C GLN A 416 0.11 6.64 32.17
N ILE A 417 -1.11 6.22 31.87
CA ILE A 417 -1.89 6.67 30.71
C ILE A 417 -2.39 8.08 31.04
N ILE A 418 -1.81 9.09 30.39
CA ILE A 418 -2.42 10.41 30.36
C ILE A 418 -3.27 10.48 29.09
N ASN A 419 -4.60 10.32 29.27
CA ASN A 419 -5.59 10.69 28.26
C ASN A 419 -5.53 12.22 28.14
N THR A 420 -4.97 12.75 27.09
CA THR A 420 -5.19 14.14 26.69
C THR A 420 -6.36 14.18 25.73
N ASN A 421 -7.49 14.69 26.25
CA ASN A 421 -8.68 15.10 25.49
C ASN A 421 -8.35 16.12 24.38
#